data_76745b95cadf5bb255de998ebfbf5010
#
_entry.id   76745b95cadf5bb255de998ebfbf5010
#
_cell.length_a   1.000
_cell.length_b   1.000
_cell.length_c   1.000
_cell.angle_alpha   90.00
_cell.angle_beta   90.00
_cell.angle_gamma   90.00
#
_symmetry.space_group_name_H-M   'P 1'
#
loop_
_entity.id
_entity.type
_entity.pdbx_description
1 polymer ?
#
loop_
_entity_poly.entity_id
_entity_poly.type
_entity_poly.pdbx_seq_one_letter_code
_entity_poly.pdbx_strand_id
1 'polypeptide(L)'
;IEEKQTEPDQVQLLGLHDPGKNDLTLNMWVNSDGELIKSTFNRISKINLSDFSEKLFEEVIFTYSYPPNKNLSQDEFLEFKVNWLINNSKVELIENFLNNNLEFKGRSKLIKYLVDHYIATADITKSCENANFINKEIKDNYLEKFRVYCLILNKKIEQAQINFDLLREEKRSDKFFDNKILFLLGINTKPDNQVSDENLLYFYLSSITVENFKYDPTKKTDKNIWKYLTASNLISTSELENPEIINKYEFAANEDNFDKDKIFEIYLSIPFNINQLINAKTVHLGLNGYEARALIYQKILLTENTENKLDLLFILKDLFAKDKLDNVYK
;
A
#
# COMPACT_ATOMS: atom_id res chain seq x y z
N ILE A 1 -40.91 -5.26 -30.18
CA ILE A 1 -39.68 -4.58 -29.75
C ILE A 1 -40.10 -3.77 -28.55
N GLU A 2 -39.94 -4.32 -27.36
CA GLU A 2 -40.11 -3.59 -26.09
C GLU A 2 -38.87 -2.72 -25.91
N GLU A 3 -39.07 -1.40 -26.04
CA GLU A 3 -38.10 -0.42 -25.59
C GLU A 3 -37.98 -0.57 -24.06
N LYS A 4 -36.86 -1.12 -23.60
CA LYS A 4 -36.45 -0.99 -22.21
C LYS A 4 -36.25 0.49 -21.94
N GLN A 5 -37.22 1.13 -21.29
CA GLN A 5 -37.01 2.43 -20.66
C GLN A 5 -35.86 2.23 -19.63
N THR A 6 -34.70 2.73 -19.96
CA THR A 6 -33.63 2.95 -19.00
C THR A 6 -34.15 3.98 -18.00
N GLU A 7 -34.41 3.54 -16.77
CA GLU A 7 -34.66 4.48 -15.67
C GLU A 7 -33.47 5.45 -15.61
N PRO A 8 -33.72 6.76 -15.45
CA PRO A 8 -32.63 7.70 -15.28
C PRO A 8 -31.81 7.30 -14.07
N ASP A 9 -30.48 7.23 -14.21
CA ASP A 9 -29.54 6.94 -13.14
C ASP A 9 -29.90 7.80 -11.92
N GLN A 10 -30.38 7.17 -10.85
CA GLN A 10 -30.69 7.89 -9.62
C GLN A 10 -29.40 8.48 -9.07
N VAL A 11 -29.38 9.79 -8.92
CA VAL A 11 -28.21 10.49 -8.35
C VAL A 11 -28.00 10.02 -6.94
N GLN A 12 -26.88 9.31 -6.70
CA GLN A 12 -26.51 8.81 -5.39
C GLN A 12 -25.80 9.90 -4.59
N LEU A 13 -26.27 10.12 -3.36
CA LEU A 13 -25.59 10.97 -2.39
C LEU A 13 -24.54 10.12 -1.65
N LEU A 14 -23.28 10.38 -1.92
CA LEU A 14 -22.15 9.64 -1.34
C LEU A 14 -21.23 10.56 -0.54
N GLY A 15 -21.04 10.23 0.73
CA GLY A 15 -20.25 11.06 1.63
C GLY A 15 -20.07 10.43 3.02
N LEU A 16 -19.50 11.22 3.93
CA LEU A 16 -19.25 10.87 5.33
C LEU A 16 -19.83 11.91 6.30
N HIS A 17 -19.88 13.17 5.87
CA HIS A 17 -20.22 14.28 6.75
C HIS A 17 -21.58 14.90 6.38
N ASP A 18 -22.37 15.19 7.42
CA ASP A 18 -23.61 15.94 7.27
C ASP A 18 -23.29 17.38 6.86
N PRO A 19 -23.85 17.88 5.73
CA PRO A 19 -23.58 19.25 5.29
C PRO A 19 -23.94 20.31 6.33
N GLY A 20 -25.00 20.11 7.10
CA GLY A 20 -25.43 21.06 8.12
C GLY A 20 -24.47 21.26 9.29
N LYS A 21 -23.56 20.28 9.52
CA LYS A 21 -22.55 20.41 10.58
C LYS A 21 -21.39 21.34 10.22
N ASN A 22 -21.17 21.58 8.93
CA ASN A 22 -20.05 22.38 8.42
C ASN A 22 -20.53 23.64 7.69
N ASP A 23 -21.77 24.08 7.93
CA ASP A 23 -22.41 25.20 7.23
C ASP A 23 -22.40 25.05 5.69
N LEU A 24 -22.41 23.79 5.21
CA LEU A 24 -22.48 23.44 3.81
C LEU A 24 -23.91 23.02 3.42
N THR A 25 -24.17 22.84 2.14
CA THR A 25 -25.45 22.38 1.63
C THR A 25 -25.29 21.19 0.67
N LEU A 26 -26.36 20.38 0.52
CA LEU A 26 -26.37 19.30 -0.46
C LEU A 26 -26.11 19.80 -1.90
N ASN A 27 -26.42 21.05 -2.19
CA ASN A 27 -26.29 21.66 -3.52
C ASN A 27 -24.98 22.42 -3.74
N MET A 28 -24.00 22.29 -2.84
CA MET A 28 -22.75 23.10 -2.87
C MET A 28 -21.96 22.99 -4.17
N TRP A 29 -22.05 21.87 -4.89
CA TRP A 29 -21.36 21.68 -6.16
C TRP A 29 -22.25 21.87 -7.42
N VAL A 30 -23.58 21.87 -7.26
CA VAL A 30 -24.55 21.82 -8.37
C VAL A 30 -24.31 22.91 -9.42
N ASN A 31 -23.99 24.14 -8.99
CA ASN A 31 -23.76 25.29 -9.86
C ASN A 31 -22.27 25.48 -10.27
N SER A 32 -21.38 24.62 -9.79
CA SER A 32 -19.96 24.68 -10.10
C SER A 32 -19.69 24.09 -11.49
N ASP A 33 -18.72 24.68 -12.21
CA ASP A 33 -18.25 24.10 -13.47
C ASP A 33 -17.34 22.90 -13.19
N GLY A 34 -17.67 21.75 -13.75
CA GLY A 34 -16.91 20.52 -13.57
C GLY A 34 -15.48 20.59 -14.08
N GLU A 35 -15.18 21.35 -15.15
CA GLU A 35 -13.80 21.55 -15.62
C GLU A 35 -12.96 22.33 -14.59
N LEU A 36 -13.56 23.31 -13.92
CA LEU A 36 -12.88 24.02 -12.84
C LEU A 36 -12.59 23.09 -11.66
N ILE A 37 -13.54 22.22 -11.30
CA ILE A 37 -13.35 21.22 -10.23
C ILE A 37 -12.24 20.25 -10.60
N LYS A 38 -12.26 19.65 -11.80
CA LYS A 38 -11.21 18.76 -12.33
C LYS A 38 -9.83 19.42 -12.24
N SER A 39 -9.73 20.64 -12.75
CA SER A 39 -8.46 21.37 -12.75
C SER A 39 -7.95 21.66 -11.34
N THR A 40 -8.86 21.99 -10.40
CA THR A 40 -8.53 22.27 -9.00
C THR A 40 -8.05 20.99 -8.29
N PHE A 41 -8.77 19.88 -8.45
CA PHE A 41 -8.36 18.60 -7.85
C PHE A 41 -7.02 18.12 -8.41
N ASN A 42 -6.79 18.26 -9.72
CA ASN A 42 -5.52 17.93 -10.34
C ASN A 42 -4.35 18.80 -9.85
N ARG A 43 -4.62 20.03 -9.41
CA ARG A 43 -3.61 20.90 -8.78
C ARG A 43 -3.36 20.49 -7.34
N ILE A 44 -4.42 20.24 -6.56
CA ILE A 44 -4.34 19.81 -5.16
C ILE A 44 -3.56 18.49 -5.05
N SER A 45 -3.78 17.54 -5.95
CA SER A 45 -3.08 16.24 -5.94
C SER A 45 -1.58 16.32 -6.21
N LYS A 46 -1.05 17.50 -6.64
CA LYS A 46 0.37 17.73 -6.94
C LYS A 46 1.10 18.53 -5.85
N ILE A 47 0.40 18.98 -4.84
CA ILE A 47 0.96 19.79 -3.75
C ILE A 47 0.84 19.05 -2.44
N ASN A 48 1.83 19.20 -1.57
CA ASN A 48 1.73 18.72 -0.21
C ASN A 48 0.92 19.73 0.60
N LEU A 49 -0.29 19.34 0.98
CA LEU A 49 -1.11 20.14 1.87
C LEU A 49 -0.54 20.07 3.28
N SER A 50 -0.72 21.12 4.07
CA SER A 50 -0.56 21.01 5.53
C SER A 50 -1.68 20.15 6.10
N ASP A 51 -1.47 19.52 7.27
CA ASP A 51 -2.45 18.67 7.93
C ASP A 51 -3.82 19.34 8.10
N PHE A 52 -3.80 20.64 8.42
CA PHE A 52 -5.03 21.42 8.53
C PHE A 52 -5.75 21.61 7.19
N SER A 53 -5.00 21.93 6.13
CA SER A 53 -5.57 22.12 4.78
C SER A 53 -6.08 20.80 4.19
N GLU A 54 -5.38 19.70 4.45
CA GLU A 54 -5.80 18.37 4.01
C GLU A 54 -7.10 17.96 4.70
N LYS A 55 -7.17 18.13 6.02
CA LYS A 55 -8.40 17.84 6.79
C LYS A 55 -9.58 18.67 6.33
N LEU A 56 -9.39 19.97 6.11
CA LEU A 56 -10.44 20.85 5.60
C LEU A 56 -10.90 20.41 4.21
N PHE A 57 -9.97 20.03 3.33
CA PHE A 57 -10.31 19.51 2.01
C PHE A 57 -11.09 18.20 2.10
N GLU A 58 -10.69 17.28 2.97
CA GLU A 58 -11.41 16.03 3.22
C GLU A 58 -12.83 16.29 3.77
N GLU A 59 -12.99 17.20 4.72
CA GLU A 59 -14.31 17.57 5.23
C GLU A 59 -15.22 18.09 4.12
N VAL A 60 -14.71 18.92 3.22
CA VAL A 60 -15.49 19.46 2.09
C VAL A 60 -15.81 18.39 1.06
N ILE A 61 -14.82 17.59 0.62
CA ILE A 61 -15.02 16.63 -0.48
C ILE A 61 -15.87 15.43 -0.05
N PHE A 62 -15.80 15.03 1.22
CA PHE A 62 -16.59 13.91 1.76
C PHE A 62 -17.88 14.33 2.46
N THR A 63 -18.26 15.58 2.40
CA THR A 63 -19.62 16.01 2.77
C THR A 63 -20.62 15.48 1.74
N TYR A 64 -21.79 14.98 2.22
CA TYR A 64 -22.88 14.55 1.35
C TYR A 64 -23.32 15.71 0.46
N SER A 65 -23.32 15.50 -0.85
CA SER A 65 -23.63 16.53 -1.84
C SER A 65 -23.95 15.96 -3.20
N TYR A 66 -24.80 16.68 -3.93
CA TYR A 66 -25.00 16.39 -5.35
C TYR A 66 -23.77 16.77 -6.17
N PRO A 67 -23.45 16.00 -7.23
CA PRO A 67 -22.36 16.34 -8.14
C PRO A 67 -22.67 17.61 -8.94
N PRO A 68 -21.67 18.22 -9.59
CA PRO A 68 -21.88 19.32 -10.53
C PRO A 68 -22.78 18.91 -11.70
N ASN A 69 -23.63 19.84 -12.16
CA ASN A 69 -24.52 19.59 -13.30
C ASN A 69 -23.84 19.72 -14.67
N LYS A 70 -22.64 20.33 -14.75
CA LYS A 70 -21.95 20.64 -16.00
C LYS A 70 -20.54 20.10 -16.02
N ASN A 71 -20.15 19.53 -17.15
CA ASN A 71 -18.76 19.15 -17.48
C ASN A 71 -18.09 18.15 -16.52
N LEU A 72 -18.84 17.49 -15.64
CA LEU A 72 -18.38 16.45 -14.73
C LEU A 72 -19.52 15.51 -14.41
N SER A 73 -19.40 14.25 -14.80
CA SER A 73 -20.38 13.23 -14.46
C SER A 73 -20.29 12.83 -12.99
N GLN A 74 -21.36 12.22 -12.48
CA GLN A 74 -21.38 11.65 -11.12
C GLN A 74 -20.26 10.63 -10.91
N ASP A 75 -20.02 9.78 -11.89
CA ASP A 75 -18.97 8.76 -11.84
C ASP A 75 -17.58 9.37 -11.75
N GLU A 76 -17.28 10.38 -12.56
CA GLU A 76 -16.01 11.11 -12.52
C GLU A 76 -15.81 11.82 -11.18
N PHE A 77 -16.87 12.44 -10.65
CA PHE A 77 -16.79 13.10 -9.34
C PHE A 77 -16.51 12.09 -8.20
N LEU A 78 -17.17 10.94 -8.26
CA LEU A 78 -16.92 9.84 -7.33
C LEU A 78 -15.50 9.27 -7.48
N GLU A 79 -15.00 9.14 -8.71
CA GLU A 79 -13.65 8.66 -8.97
C GLU A 79 -12.58 9.56 -8.34
N PHE A 80 -12.78 10.87 -8.32
CA PHE A 80 -11.89 11.79 -7.57
C PHE A 80 -11.87 11.46 -6.08
N LYS A 81 -13.03 11.23 -5.47
CA LYS A 81 -13.12 10.85 -4.03
C LYS A 81 -12.37 9.54 -3.77
N VAL A 82 -12.64 8.51 -4.58
CA VAL A 82 -11.98 7.18 -4.47
C VAL A 82 -10.47 7.29 -4.66
N ASN A 83 -10.02 8.03 -5.68
CA ASN A 83 -8.59 8.20 -5.94
C ASN A 83 -7.89 8.99 -4.83
N TRP A 84 -8.54 10.03 -4.28
CA TRP A 84 -8.01 10.77 -3.14
C TRP A 84 -7.75 9.85 -1.94
N LEU A 85 -8.71 9.04 -1.55
CA LEU A 85 -8.59 8.10 -0.44
C LEU A 85 -7.41 7.13 -0.62
N ILE A 86 -7.27 6.57 -1.81
CA ILE A 86 -6.20 5.60 -2.12
C ILE A 86 -4.83 6.29 -2.16
N ASN A 87 -4.71 7.41 -2.89
CA ASN A 87 -3.43 8.08 -3.11
C ASN A 87 -2.85 8.68 -1.82
N ASN A 88 -3.71 9.06 -0.87
CA ASN A 88 -3.31 9.59 0.42
C ASN A 88 -3.36 8.53 1.54
N SER A 89 -3.51 7.25 1.19
CA SER A 89 -3.49 6.13 2.14
C SER A 89 -4.43 6.29 3.34
N LYS A 90 -5.64 6.85 3.10
CA LYS A 90 -6.63 7.18 4.13
C LYS A 90 -7.46 5.96 4.58
N VAL A 91 -6.77 4.97 5.17
CA VAL A 91 -7.35 3.67 5.53
C VAL A 91 -8.64 3.79 6.36
N GLU A 92 -8.62 4.55 7.46
CA GLU A 92 -9.79 4.74 8.32
C GLU A 92 -10.96 5.45 7.60
N LEU A 93 -10.65 6.43 6.75
CA LEU A 93 -11.68 7.10 5.95
C LEU A 93 -12.28 6.16 4.91
N ILE A 94 -11.47 5.25 4.32
CA ILE A 94 -11.95 4.23 3.39
C ILE A 94 -12.92 3.27 4.10
N GLU A 95 -12.57 2.76 5.28
CA GLU A 95 -13.43 1.89 6.07
C GLU A 95 -14.76 2.59 6.39
N ASN A 96 -14.70 3.84 6.85
CA ASN A 96 -15.89 4.64 7.14
C ASN A 96 -16.72 4.90 5.88
N PHE A 97 -16.08 5.19 4.74
CA PHE A 97 -16.77 5.43 3.49
C PHE A 97 -17.50 4.17 2.98
N LEU A 98 -16.89 3.00 3.10
CA LEU A 98 -17.49 1.72 2.76
C LEU A 98 -18.66 1.34 3.67
N ASN A 99 -18.58 1.68 4.95
CA ASN A 99 -19.64 1.43 5.92
C ASN A 99 -20.87 2.32 5.68
N ASN A 100 -20.64 3.58 5.33
CA ASN A 100 -21.73 4.56 5.16
C ASN A 100 -22.35 4.53 3.76
N ASN A 101 -21.65 3.94 2.77
CA ASN A 101 -22.08 3.91 1.38
C ASN A 101 -22.05 2.46 0.88
N LEU A 102 -23.22 1.82 0.85
CA LEU A 102 -23.31 0.37 0.58
C LEU A 102 -23.00 0.00 -0.85
N GLU A 103 -23.44 0.82 -1.81
CA GLU A 103 -23.31 0.54 -3.26
C GLU A 103 -22.89 1.79 -4.01
N PHE A 104 -21.78 1.68 -4.74
CA PHE A 104 -21.31 2.73 -5.64
C PHE A 104 -20.25 2.18 -6.60
N LYS A 105 -20.08 2.87 -7.72
CA LYS A 105 -19.04 2.55 -8.70
C LYS A 105 -17.65 2.77 -8.11
N GLY A 106 -16.77 1.77 -8.21
CA GLY A 106 -15.42 1.83 -7.61
C GLY A 106 -15.33 1.29 -6.18
N ARG A 107 -16.43 0.78 -5.60
CA ARG A 107 -16.43 0.12 -4.29
C ARG A 107 -15.40 -1.00 -4.20
N SER A 108 -15.32 -1.87 -5.21
CA SER A 108 -14.34 -2.95 -5.28
C SER A 108 -12.89 -2.46 -5.22
N LYS A 109 -12.61 -1.29 -5.80
CA LYS A 109 -11.27 -0.67 -5.79
C LYS A 109 -10.84 -0.29 -4.38
N LEU A 110 -11.76 0.26 -3.57
CA LEU A 110 -11.48 0.59 -2.17
C LEU A 110 -11.32 -0.66 -1.31
N ILE A 111 -12.17 -1.66 -1.51
CA ILE A 111 -12.05 -2.95 -0.77
C ILE A 111 -10.72 -3.61 -1.10
N LYS A 112 -10.35 -3.67 -2.39
CA LYS A 112 -9.05 -4.23 -2.80
C LYS A 112 -7.89 -3.48 -2.17
N TYR A 113 -7.95 -2.16 -2.14
CA TYR A 113 -6.93 -1.35 -1.48
C TYR A 113 -6.77 -1.72 0.01
N LEU A 114 -7.88 -1.85 0.76
CA LEU A 114 -7.84 -2.26 2.17
C LEU A 114 -7.26 -3.66 2.35
N VAL A 115 -7.73 -4.62 1.53
CA VAL A 115 -7.22 -6.00 1.54
C VAL A 115 -5.72 -6.01 1.33
N ASP A 116 -5.24 -5.34 0.28
CA ASP A 116 -3.81 -5.27 -0.04
C ASP A 116 -3.01 -4.54 1.04
N HIS A 117 -3.55 -3.46 1.61
CA HIS A 117 -2.91 -2.73 2.69
C HIS A 117 -2.68 -3.63 3.92
N TYR A 118 -3.70 -4.36 4.37
CA TYR A 118 -3.58 -5.21 5.55
C TYR A 118 -2.78 -6.49 5.30
N ILE A 119 -2.80 -7.06 4.08
CA ILE A 119 -1.85 -8.13 3.73
C ILE A 119 -0.42 -7.58 3.77
N ALA A 120 -0.17 -6.41 3.17
CA ALA A 120 1.15 -5.79 3.13
C ALA A 120 1.72 -5.45 4.51
N THR A 121 0.86 -5.15 5.49
CA THR A 121 1.24 -4.90 6.88
C THR A 121 1.22 -6.17 7.77
N ALA A 122 1.04 -7.35 7.15
CA ALA A 122 0.94 -8.66 7.82
C ALA A 122 -0.24 -8.79 8.82
N ASP A 123 -1.24 -7.91 8.74
CA ASP A 123 -2.47 -8.01 9.53
C ASP A 123 -3.56 -8.73 8.73
N ILE A 124 -3.37 -10.04 8.54
CA ILE A 124 -4.29 -10.87 7.76
C ILE A 124 -5.67 -11.00 8.39
N THR A 125 -5.76 -10.89 9.71
CA THR A 125 -7.03 -10.94 10.42
C THR A 125 -7.89 -9.75 10.02
N LYS A 126 -7.33 -8.55 10.09
CA LYS A 126 -8.03 -7.32 9.71
C LYS A 126 -8.32 -7.28 8.20
N SER A 127 -7.41 -7.82 7.37
CA SER A 127 -7.66 -8.00 5.95
C SER A 127 -8.91 -8.86 5.70
N CYS A 128 -9.06 -9.98 6.41
CA CYS A 128 -10.24 -10.85 6.29
C CYS A 128 -11.52 -10.25 6.89
N GLU A 129 -11.44 -9.39 7.89
CA GLU A 129 -12.59 -8.61 8.37
C GLU A 129 -13.11 -7.70 7.26
N ASN A 130 -12.21 -7.05 6.51
CA ASN A 130 -12.58 -6.22 5.36
C ASN A 130 -13.16 -7.02 4.18
N ALA A 131 -12.94 -8.34 4.12
CA ALA A 131 -13.62 -9.21 3.15
C ALA A 131 -15.16 -9.22 3.34
N ASN A 132 -15.67 -8.82 4.50
CA ASN A 132 -17.11 -8.69 4.73
C ASN A 132 -17.76 -7.58 3.88
N PHE A 133 -16.98 -6.62 3.38
CA PHE A 133 -17.45 -5.64 2.40
C PHE A 133 -17.71 -6.23 1.01
N ILE A 134 -17.22 -7.44 0.72
CA ILE A 134 -17.44 -8.13 -0.54
C ILE A 134 -18.84 -8.71 -0.56
N ASN A 135 -19.76 -8.05 -1.23
CA ASN A 135 -21.12 -8.52 -1.44
C ASN A 135 -21.25 -9.34 -2.75
N LYS A 136 -22.46 -9.88 -3.03
CA LYS A 136 -22.71 -10.70 -4.21
C LYS A 136 -22.63 -9.95 -5.54
N GLU A 137 -22.65 -8.62 -5.51
CA GLU A 137 -22.63 -7.76 -6.71
C GLU A 137 -21.20 -7.44 -7.15
N ILE A 138 -20.23 -7.64 -6.26
CA ILE A 138 -18.82 -7.44 -6.55
C ILE A 138 -18.30 -8.67 -7.31
N LYS A 139 -18.13 -8.52 -8.63
CA LYS A 139 -17.55 -9.54 -9.52
C LYS A 139 -16.06 -9.24 -9.77
N ASP A 140 -15.27 -9.23 -8.73
CA ASP A 140 -13.81 -9.07 -8.82
C ASP A 140 -13.12 -10.38 -8.48
N ASN A 141 -12.40 -10.98 -9.43
CA ASN A 141 -11.76 -12.28 -9.26
C ASN A 141 -10.75 -12.30 -8.14
N TYR A 142 -10.02 -11.23 -7.93
CA TYR A 142 -9.03 -11.12 -6.86
C TYR A 142 -9.70 -11.14 -5.48
N LEU A 143 -10.74 -10.33 -5.30
CA LEU A 143 -11.47 -10.22 -4.05
C LEU A 143 -12.23 -11.53 -3.72
N GLU A 144 -12.80 -12.18 -4.72
CA GLU A 144 -13.49 -13.45 -4.50
C GLU A 144 -12.53 -14.57 -4.14
N LYS A 145 -11.36 -14.65 -4.79
CA LYS A 145 -10.28 -15.56 -4.39
C LYS A 145 -9.82 -15.28 -2.97
N PHE A 146 -9.64 -14.01 -2.61
CA PHE A 146 -9.28 -13.64 -1.24
C PHE A 146 -10.36 -14.05 -0.23
N ARG A 147 -11.64 -13.88 -0.57
CA ARG A 147 -12.75 -14.33 0.27
C ARG A 147 -12.72 -15.84 0.54
N VAL A 148 -12.42 -16.66 -0.48
CA VAL A 148 -12.24 -18.11 -0.29
C VAL A 148 -11.16 -18.39 0.75
N TYR A 149 -10.00 -17.73 0.64
CA TYR A 149 -8.93 -17.86 1.62
C TYR A 149 -9.39 -17.46 3.03
N CYS A 150 -10.08 -16.34 3.19
CA CYS A 150 -10.59 -15.90 4.49
C CYS A 150 -11.60 -16.86 5.12
N LEU A 151 -12.41 -17.53 4.31
CA LEU A 151 -13.30 -18.58 4.80
C LEU A 151 -12.52 -19.77 5.36
N ILE A 152 -11.42 -20.17 4.73
CA ILE A 152 -10.52 -21.22 5.23
C ILE A 152 -9.89 -20.79 6.57
N LEU A 153 -9.33 -19.58 6.62
CA LEU A 153 -8.71 -19.03 7.82
C LEU A 153 -9.70 -19.00 9.01
N ASN A 154 -10.94 -18.63 8.75
CA ASN A 154 -12.03 -18.59 9.73
C ASN A 154 -12.67 -19.96 10.00
N LYS A 155 -12.07 -21.07 9.51
CA LYS A 155 -12.54 -22.45 9.67
C LYS A 155 -13.95 -22.74 9.12
N LYS A 156 -14.43 -21.91 8.18
CA LYS A 156 -15.69 -22.08 7.45
C LYS A 156 -15.48 -22.94 6.20
N ILE A 157 -14.95 -24.15 6.38
CA ILE A 157 -14.43 -25.01 5.30
C ILE A 157 -15.48 -25.34 4.24
N GLU A 158 -16.70 -25.69 4.64
CA GLU A 158 -17.79 -26.00 3.69
C GLU A 158 -18.12 -24.79 2.78
N GLN A 159 -18.20 -23.61 3.39
CA GLN A 159 -18.45 -22.38 2.61
C GLN A 159 -17.28 -22.03 1.70
N ALA A 160 -16.04 -22.24 2.16
CA ALA A 160 -14.85 -22.05 1.35
C ALA A 160 -14.86 -22.95 0.13
N GLN A 161 -15.19 -24.24 0.31
CA GLN A 161 -15.24 -25.20 -0.78
C GLN A 161 -16.32 -24.85 -1.81
N ILE A 162 -17.54 -24.50 -1.35
CA ILE A 162 -18.62 -24.08 -2.26
C ILE A 162 -18.20 -22.86 -3.11
N ASN A 163 -17.62 -21.83 -2.48
CA ASN A 163 -17.18 -20.63 -3.21
C ASN A 163 -16.00 -20.94 -4.16
N PHE A 164 -15.10 -21.81 -3.75
CA PHE A 164 -13.99 -22.26 -4.59
C PHE A 164 -14.47 -23.03 -5.82
N ASP A 165 -15.40 -23.97 -5.64
CA ASP A 165 -15.96 -24.74 -6.75
C ASP A 165 -16.73 -23.84 -7.73
N LEU A 166 -17.49 -22.84 -7.24
CA LEU A 166 -18.12 -21.83 -8.08
C LEU A 166 -17.12 -21.05 -8.92
N LEU A 167 -16.00 -20.59 -8.33
CA LEU A 167 -14.94 -19.90 -9.08
C LEU A 167 -14.36 -20.77 -10.20
N ARG A 168 -14.22 -22.06 -9.97
CA ARG A 168 -13.72 -23.01 -10.98
C ARG A 168 -14.73 -23.25 -12.09
N GLU A 169 -16.00 -23.46 -11.76
CA GLU A 169 -17.09 -23.64 -12.74
C GLU A 169 -17.26 -22.43 -13.64
N GLU A 170 -17.15 -21.22 -13.06
CA GLU A 170 -17.18 -19.95 -13.78
C GLU A 170 -15.91 -19.61 -14.56
N LYS A 171 -14.87 -20.47 -14.51
CA LYS A 171 -13.54 -20.27 -15.10
C LYS A 171 -12.85 -18.99 -14.63
N ARG A 172 -13.09 -18.61 -13.40
CA ARG A 172 -12.52 -17.44 -12.71
C ARG A 172 -11.36 -17.79 -11.76
N SER A 173 -11.08 -19.08 -11.63
CA SER A 173 -9.91 -19.62 -10.94
C SER A 173 -8.80 -19.96 -11.93
N ASP A 174 -7.61 -20.21 -11.42
CA ASP A 174 -6.45 -20.63 -12.19
C ASP A 174 -5.66 -21.72 -11.43
N LYS A 175 -4.77 -22.40 -12.14
CA LYS A 175 -4.03 -23.56 -11.63
C LYS A 175 -3.20 -23.23 -10.39
N PHE A 176 -2.58 -22.03 -10.34
CA PHE A 176 -1.79 -21.64 -9.18
C PHE A 176 -2.67 -21.54 -7.93
N PHE A 177 -3.75 -20.76 -8.02
CA PHE A 177 -4.68 -20.58 -6.92
C PHE A 177 -5.32 -21.90 -6.50
N ASP A 178 -5.75 -22.72 -7.46
CA ASP A 178 -6.35 -24.02 -7.21
C ASP A 178 -5.43 -24.92 -6.36
N ASN A 179 -4.16 -25.03 -6.73
CA ASN A 179 -3.18 -25.84 -6.01
C ASN A 179 -3.00 -25.36 -4.56
N LYS A 180 -2.91 -24.03 -4.36
CA LYS A 180 -2.76 -23.46 -3.02
C LYS A 180 -3.98 -23.70 -2.15
N ILE A 181 -5.19 -23.50 -2.69
CA ILE A 181 -6.44 -23.70 -1.96
C ILE A 181 -6.69 -25.16 -1.65
N LEU A 182 -6.45 -26.09 -2.59
CA LEU A 182 -6.61 -27.52 -2.34
C LEU A 182 -5.66 -28.02 -1.24
N PHE A 183 -4.46 -27.46 -1.13
CA PHE A 183 -3.56 -27.75 -0.01
C PHE A 183 -4.09 -27.17 1.30
N LEU A 184 -4.55 -25.93 1.33
CA LEU A 184 -5.09 -25.28 2.53
C LEU A 184 -6.41 -25.92 3.02
N LEU A 185 -7.19 -26.50 2.12
CA LEU A 185 -8.40 -27.32 2.45
C LEU A 185 -8.04 -28.73 2.95
N GLY A 186 -6.76 -29.13 2.92
CA GLY A 186 -6.32 -30.45 3.31
C GLY A 186 -6.66 -31.57 2.30
N ILE A 187 -7.10 -31.21 1.09
CA ILE A 187 -7.40 -32.16 0.00
C ILE A 187 -6.09 -32.69 -0.59
N ASN A 188 -5.15 -31.79 -0.84
CA ASN A 188 -3.79 -32.16 -1.26
C ASN A 188 -2.89 -32.31 -0.03
N THR A 189 -2.19 -33.42 0.07
CA THR A 189 -1.27 -33.72 1.19
C THR A 189 0.12 -33.10 1.02
N LYS A 190 0.48 -32.71 -0.21
CA LYS A 190 1.78 -32.08 -0.52
C LYS A 190 1.57 -30.64 -0.94
N PRO A 191 2.36 -29.72 -0.40
CA PRO A 191 2.32 -28.33 -0.83
C PRO A 191 2.83 -28.19 -2.27
N ASP A 192 2.25 -27.25 -3.00
CA ASP A 192 2.82 -26.78 -4.27
C ASP A 192 3.90 -25.73 -3.95
N ASN A 193 5.15 -26.03 -4.32
CA ASN A 193 6.29 -25.15 -4.05
C ASN A 193 6.45 -24.02 -5.10
N GLN A 194 5.48 -23.81 -5.96
CA GLN A 194 5.48 -22.68 -6.87
C GLN A 194 5.31 -21.37 -6.09
N VAL A 195 6.21 -20.41 -6.36
CA VAL A 195 6.13 -19.02 -5.86
C VAL A 195 5.63 -18.12 -6.98
N SER A 196 4.71 -17.21 -6.66
CA SER A 196 4.22 -16.20 -7.60
C SER A 196 4.24 -14.82 -6.94
N ASP A 197 4.75 -13.84 -7.68
CA ASP A 197 4.77 -12.40 -7.35
C ASP A 197 3.90 -11.57 -8.32
N GLU A 198 3.00 -12.25 -9.04
CA GLU A 198 2.06 -11.63 -9.98
C GLU A 198 1.13 -10.62 -9.28
N ASN A 199 0.73 -10.94 -8.04
CA ASN A 199 -0.06 -10.06 -7.18
C ASN A 199 0.18 -10.41 -5.71
N LEU A 200 -0.24 -9.51 -4.81
CA LEU A 200 0.04 -9.65 -3.38
C LEU A 200 -0.65 -10.88 -2.75
N LEU A 201 -1.87 -11.22 -3.17
CA LEU A 201 -2.55 -12.43 -2.67
C LEU A 201 -1.77 -13.70 -3.03
N TYR A 202 -1.30 -13.83 -4.28
CA TYR A 202 -0.54 -15.00 -4.71
C TYR A 202 0.80 -15.08 -4.01
N PHE A 203 1.44 -13.94 -3.82
CA PHE A 203 2.66 -13.87 -3.04
C PHE A 203 2.44 -14.30 -1.58
N TYR A 204 1.40 -13.79 -0.95
CA TYR A 204 1.01 -14.18 0.39
C TYR A 204 0.71 -15.69 0.48
N LEU A 205 -0.09 -16.24 -0.44
CA LEU A 205 -0.37 -17.69 -0.49
C LEU A 205 0.91 -18.51 -0.70
N SER A 206 1.87 -18.02 -1.51
CA SER A 206 3.17 -18.66 -1.64
C SER A 206 3.91 -18.70 -0.31
N SER A 207 3.96 -17.58 0.41
CA SER A 207 4.72 -17.48 1.65
C SER A 207 4.23 -18.40 2.77
N ILE A 208 2.92 -18.72 2.80
CA ILE A 208 2.33 -19.59 3.83
C ILE A 208 2.21 -21.05 3.43
N THR A 209 2.41 -21.38 2.14
CA THR A 209 2.24 -22.78 1.66
C THR A 209 3.52 -23.42 1.16
N VAL A 210 4.55 -22.63 0.82
CA VAL A 210 5.83 -23.14 0.33
C VAL A 210 6.73 -23.53 1.51
N GLU A 211 7.26 -24.75 1.49
CA GLU A 211 8.21 -25.17 2.50
C GLU A 211 9.52 -24.40 2.40
N ASN A 212 10.01 -23.89 3.52
CA ASN A 212 11.23 -23.05 3.58
C ASN A 212 11.19 -21.87 2.60
N PHE A 213 10.05 -21.18 2.57
CA PHE A 213 9.85 -20.04 1.69
C PHE A 213 11.02 -19.07 1.74
N LYS A 214 11.57 -18.78 0.56
CA LYS A 214 12.60 -17.76 0.35
C LYS A 214 12.25 -16.99 -0.91
N TYR A 215 12.37 -15.69 -0.83
CA TYR A 215 12.16 -14.81 -1.97
C TYR A 215 13.19 -13.69 -1.95
N ASP A 216 13.83 -13.47 -3.08
CA ASP A 216 14.80 -12.39 -3.26
C ASP A 216 14.17 -11.27 -4.09
N PRO A 217 13.66 -10.18 -3.44
CA PRO A 217 12.98 -9.12 -4.14
C PRO A 217 13.95 -8.36 -5.07
N THR A 218 13.44 -7.84 -6.17
CA THR A 218 14.18 -7.08 -7.18
C THR A 218 13.65 -5.64 -7.25
N LYS A 219 14.30 -4.77 -8.02
CA LYS A 219 13.83 -3.42 -8.31
C LYS A 219 12.44 -3.37 -8.99
N LYS A 220 11.99 -4.49 -9.56
CA LYS A 220 10.70 -4.62 -10.24
C LYS A 220 9.61 -5.22 -9.33
N THR A 221 9.99 -5.70 -8.16
CA THR A 221 9.04 -6.27 -7.20
C THR A 221 8.07 -5.19 -6.73
N ASP A 222 6.77 -5.52 -6.68
CA ASP A 222 5.72 -4.61 -6.24
C ASP A 222 5.97 -4.08 -4.82
N LYS A 223 5.64 -2.81 -4.58
CA LYS A 223 5.85 -2.15 -3.28
C LYS A 223 5.11 -2.82 -2.12
N ASN A 224 3.92 -3.40 -2.36
CA ASN A 224 3.17 -4.07 -1.31
C ASN A 224 3.82 -5.42 -0.94
N ILE A 225 4.45 -6.10 -1.92
CA ILE A 225 5.27 -7.29 -1.65
C ILE A 225 6.48 -6.93 -0.80
N TRP A 226 7.18 -5.84 -1.09
CA TRP A 226 8.26 -5.34 -0.25
C TRP A 226 7.80 -5.04 1.18
N LYS A 227 6.68 -4.34 1.33
CA LYS A 227 6.09 -4.04 2.66
C LYS A 227 5.74 -5.33 3.41
N TYR A 228 5.12 -6.29 2.72
CA TYR A 228 4.78 -7.58 3.31
C TYR A 228 6.01 -8.36 3.78
N LEU A 229 7.05 -8.45 2.95
CA LEU A 229 8.31 -9.10 3.31
C LEU A 229 8.93 -8.51 4.58
N THR A 230 8.90 -7.17 4.69
CA THR A 230 9.40 -6.44 5.87
C THR A 230 8.53 -6.70 7.09
N ALA A 231 7.21 -6.53 6.96
CA ALA A 231 6.27 -6.70 8.06
C ALA A 231 6.22 -8.14 8.59
N SER A 232 6.42 -9.14 7.71
CA SER A 232 6.44 -10.56 8.06
C SER A 232 7.81 -11.08 8.47
N ASN A 233 8.85 -10.24 8.56
CA ASN A 233 10.24 -10.62 8.84
C ASN A 233 10.76 -11.72 7.89
N LEU A 234 10.30 -11.72 6.63
CA LEU A 234 10.73 -12.67 5.60
C LEU A 234 11.99 -12.20 4.84
N ILE A 235 12.47 -10.99 5.11
CA ILE A 235 13.73 -10.49 4.63
C ILE A 235 14.84 -11.09 5.49
N SER A 236 15.73 -11.87 4.87
CA SER A 236 16.86 -12.45 5.59
C SER A 236 17.86 -11.35 5.93
N THR A 237 17.92 -11.00 7.23
CA THR A 237 18.95 -10.10 7.75
C THR A 237 20.31 -10.80 7.93
N SER A 238 20.36 -12.13 7.80
CA SER A 238 21.60 -12.90 7.94
C SER A 238 22.58 -12.73 6.75
N GLU A 239 22.14 -12.13 5.66
CA GLU A 239 22.97 -11.86 4.46
C GLU A 239 23.36 -10.38 4.35
N LEU A 240 23.14 -9.57 5.39
CA LEU A 240 23.48 -8.13 5.42
C LEU A 240 25.00 -7.84 5.36
N GLU A 241 25.84 -8.86 5.40
CA GLU A 241 27.28 -8.73 5.08
C GLU A 241 27.54 -8.59 3.55
N ASN A 242 26.54 -8.87 2.71
CA ASN A 242 26.69 -8.77 1.28
C ASN A 242 26.39 -7.33 0.78
N PRO A 243 27.39 -6.63 0.21
CA PRO A 243 27.24 -5.28 -0.35
C PRO A 243 26.09 -5.10 -1.33
N GLU A 244 25.85 -6.10 -2.18
CA GLU A 244 24.80 -6.04 -3.21
C GLU A 244 23.41 -6.01 -2.57
N ILE A 245 23.23 -6.70 -1.46
CA ILE A 245 21.97 -6.76 -0.74
C ILE A 245 21.66 -5.42 -0.05
N ILE A 246 22.66 -4.81 0.59
CA ILE A 246 22.48 -3.51 1.25
C ILE A 246 22.12 -2.43 0.22
N ASN A 247 22.86 -2.35 -0.89
CA ASN A 247 22.55 -1.40 -1.97
C ASN A 247 21.12 -1.59 -2.52
N LYS A 248 20.63 -2.82 -2.57
CA LYS A 248 19.29 -3.14 -3.01
C LYS A 248 18.22 -2.60 -2.05
N TYR A 249 18.44 -2.74 -0.74
CA TYR A 249 17.54 -2.21 0.28
C TYR A 249 17.56 -0.68 0.33
N GLU A 250 18.73 -0.05 0.21
CA GLU A 250 18.84 1.40 0.07
C GLU A 250 18.03 1.92 -1.13
N PHE A 251 18.15 1.25 -2.26
CA PHE A 251 17.39 1.61 -3.45
C PHE A 251 15.87 1.41 -3.22
N ALA A 252 15.46 0.31 -2.60
CA ALA A 252 14.07 0.06 -2.29
C ALA A 252 13.51 1.10 -1.31
N ALA A 253 14.29 1.52 -0.31
CA ALA A 253 13.91 2.59 0.62
C ALA A 253 13.81 3.95 -0.08
N ASN A 254 14.68 4.23 -1.06
CA ASN A 254 14.61 5.44 -1.86
C ASN A 254 13.32 5.53 -2.70
N GLU A 255 12.78 4.39 -3.12
CA GLU A 255 11.52 4.26 -3.85
C GLU A 255 10.29 4.09 -2.93
N ASP A 256 10.45 4.33 -1.62
CA ASP A 256 9.42 4.12 -0.58
C ASP A 256 8.85 2.68 -0.54
N ASN A 257 9.62 1.70 -1.02
CA ASN A 257 9.26 0.28 -1.03
C ASN A 257 9.78 -0.47 0.21
N PHE A 258 10.75 0.10 0.90
CA PHE A 258 11.34 -0.43 2.13
C PHE A 258 11.38 0.67 3.19
N ASP A 259 11.27 0.29 4.45
CA ASP A 259 11.30 1.23 5.57
C ASP A 259 12.69 1.90 5.69
N LYS A 260 12.70 3.23 5.68
CA LYS A 260 13.93 4.03 5.78
C LYS A 260 14.62 3.83 7.12
N ASP A 261 13.86 3.70 8.21
CA ASP A 261 14.43 3.47 9.54
C ASP A 261 15.18 2.15 9.61
N LYS A 262 14.72 1.13 8.89
CA LYS A 262 15.42 -0.15 8.76
C LYS A 262 16.78 -0.03 8.07
N ILE A 263 16.97 0.91 7.14
CA ILE A 263 18.28 1.18 6.54
C ILE A 263 19.26 1.69 7.61
N PHE A 264 18.80 2.57 8.47
CA PHE A 264 19.66 3.08 9.56
C PHE A 264 19.93 2.01 10.62
N GLU A 265 19.00 1.09 10.88
CA GLU A 265 19.27 -0.09 11.71
C GLU A 265 20.35 -1.00 11.08
N ILE A 266 20.30 -1.21 9.75
CA ILE A 266 21.33 -1.95 9.01
C ILE A 266 22.67 -1.25 9.13
N TYR A 267 22.74 0.07 9.00
CA TYR A 267 23.98 0.82 9.15
C TYR A 267 24.61 0.64 10.54
N LEU A 268 23.80 0.51 11.59
CA LEU A 268 24.30 0.24 12.95
C LEU A 268 24.93 -1.16 13.10
N SER A 269 24.50 -2.11 12.27
CA SER A 269 25.06 -3.48 12.32
C SER A 269 26.40 -3.63 11.62
N ILE A 270 26.82 -2.66 10.77
CA ILE A 270 28.08 -2.70 10.05
C ILE A 270 29.25 -2.39 11.01
N PRO A 271 30.21 -3.31 11.17
CA PRO A 271 31.27 -3.13 12.16
C PRO A 271 32.35 -2.14 11.66
N PHE A 272 32.67 -1.15 12.50
CA PHE A 272 33.79 -0.25 12.31
C PHE A 272 34.67 -0.25 13.57
N ASN A 273 35.99 -0.20 13.35
CA ASN A 273 36.91 -0.06 14.47
C ASN A 273 36.98 1.39 14.99
N ILE A 274 37.54 1.57 16.19
CA ILE A 274 37.63 2.89 16.84
C ILE A 274 38.38 3.92 15.97
N ASN A 275 39.48 3.49 15.30
CA ASN A 275 40.24 4.41 14.44
C ASN A 275 39.43 4.89 13.23
N GLN A 276 38.61 4.02 12.65
CA GLN A 276 37.68 4.41 11.56
C GLN A 276 36.64 5.41 12.06
N LEU A 277 36.05 5.16 13.22
CA LEU A 277 35.05 6.06 13.81
C LEU A 277 35.65 7.40 14.23
N ILE A 278 36.89 7.45 14.77
CA ILE A 278 37.56 8.70 15.10
C ILE A 278 37.84 9.51 13.84
N ASN A 279 38.34 8.89 12.80
CA ASN A 279 38.79 9.52 11.54
C ASN A 279 37.72 9.44 10.43
N ALA A 280 36.45 9.32 10.78
CA ALA A 280 35.37 9.08 9.82
C ALA A 280 35.32 10.08 8.67
N LYS A 281 35.60 11.39 8.94
CA LYS A 281 35.65 12.46 7.91
C LYS A 281 36.70 12.24 6.79
N THR A 282 37.66 11.38 7.02
CA THR A 282 38.72 11.05 6.04
C THR A 282 38.54 9.61 5.51
N VAL A 283 38.23 8.68 6.39
CA VAL A 283 38.15 7.25 6.08
C VAL A 283 36.99 6.96 5.09
N HIS A 284 35.86 7.67 5.19
CA HIS A 284 34.71 7.44 4.32
C HIS A 284 35.03 7.63 2.82
N LEU A 285 36.04 8.42 2.48
CA LEU A 285 36.43 8.66 1.09
C LEU A 285 36.98 7.43 0.37
N GLY A 286 37.47 6.45 1.12
CA GLY A 286 38.03 5.18 0.60
C GLY A 286 37.07 3.98 0.70
N LEU A 287 35.83 4.18 1.22
CA LEU A 287 34.86 3.12 1.41
C LEU A 287 33.84 3.04 0.27
N ASN A 288 33.17 1.90 0.14
CA ASN A 288 32.01 1.75 -0.73
C ASN A 288 30.87 2.67 -0.29
N GLY A 289 29.94 3.01 -1.17
CA GLY A 289 28.89 3.99 -0.91
C GLY A 289 28.10 3.73 0.38
N TYR A 290 27.56 2.52 0.57
CA TYR A 290 26.79 2.16 1.77
C TYR A 290 27.67 2.12 3.04
N GLU A 291 28.93 1.67 2.95
CA GLU A 291 29.87 1.66 4.08
C GLU A 291 30.23 3.09 4.53
N ALA A 292 30.45 3.98 3.54
CA ALA A 292 30.71 5.40 3.83
C ALA A 292 29.52 6.02 4.55
N ARG A 293 28.29 5.77 4.09
CA ARG A 293 27.07 6.25 4.75
C ARG A 293 26.92 5.70 6.15
N ALA A 294 27.12 4.40 6.34
CA ALA A 294 27.07 3.75 7.65
C ALA A 294 28.10 4.30 8.62
N LEU A 295 29.35 4.47 8.19
CA LEU A 295 30.42 5.04 9.01
C LEU A 295 30.08 6.47 9.47
N ILE A 296 29.65 7.33 8.55
CA ILE A 296 29.29 8.72 8.87
C ILE A 296 28.07 8.74 9.79
N TYR A 297 27.06 7.90 9.54
CA TYR A 297 25.87 7.81 10.39
C TYR A 297 26.21 7.40 11.83
N GLN A 298 27.02 6.34 12.03
CA GLN A 298 27.47 5.93 13.35
C GLN A 298 28.29 7.04 14.02
N LYS A 299 29.14 7.76 13.27
CA LYS A 299 29.89 8.90 13.82
C LYS A 299 28.98 10.04 14.26
N ILE A 300 27.90 10.34 13.54
CA ILE A 300 26.89 11.35 13.92
C ILE A 300 26.31 11.02 15.30
N LEU A 301 25.97 9.77 15.56
CA LEU A 301 25.39 9.32 16.83
C LEU A 301 26.37 9.46 17.99
N LEU A 302 27.66 9.29 17.73
CA LEU A 302 28.74 9.40 18.72
C LEU A 302 29.25 10.83 18.91
N THR A 303 28.73 11.80 18.17
CA THR A 303 29.21 13.20 18.18
C THR A 303 28.27 14.07 19.02
N GLU A 304 28.78 14.65 20.11
CA GLU A 304 28.01 15.52 21.00
C GLU A 304 28.00 16.99 20.51
N ASN A 305 29.12 17.46 19.95
CA ASN A 305 29.26 18.85 19.48
C ASN A 305 28.37 19.09 18.28
N THR A 306 27.48 20.10 18.38
CA THR A 306 26.45 20.42 17.36
C THR A 306 27.05 20.83 16.02
N GLU A 307 28.13 21.63 16.01
CA GLU A 307 28.78 22.10 14.79
C GLU A 307 29.39 20.91 14.02
N ASN A 308 30.14 20.07 14.73
CA ASN A 308 30.71 18.85 14.14
C ASN A 308 29.63 17.88 13.65
N LYS A 309 28.51 17.82 14.36
CA LYS A 309 27.36 17.00 13.97
C LYS A 309 26.71 17.50 12.69
N LEU A 310 26.56 18.81 12.54
CA LEU A 310 26.07 19.43 11.31
C LEU A 310 26.97 19.15 10.11
N ASP A 311 28.29 19.29 10.27
CA ASP A 311 29.24 18.94 9.21
C ASP A 311 29.07 17.48 8.74
N LEU A 312 28.93 16.54 9.68
CA LEU A 312 28.74 15.14 9.38
C LEU A 312 27.39 14.89 8.68
N LEU A 313 26.33 15.59 9.06
CA LEU A 313 25.04 15.53 8.39
C LEU A 313 25.12 16.02 6.94
N PHE A 314 25.88 17.08 6.66
CA PHE A 314 26.11 17.51 5.27
C PHE A 314 26.88 16.45 4.47
N ILE A 315 27.93 15.85 5.05
CA ILE A 315 28.67 14.77 4.40
C ILE A 315 27.72 13.59 4.09
N LEU A 316 26.89 13.19 5.06
CA LEU A 316 25.92 12.10 4.87
C LEU A 316 24.93 12.40 3.74
N LYS A 317 24.40 13.62 3.71
CA LYS A 317 23.51 14.10 2.66
C LYS A 317 24.19 14.02 1.28
N ASP A 318 25.43 14.48 1.16
CA ASP A 318 26.17 14.46 -0.11
C ASP A 318 26.45 13.01 -0.56
N LEU A 319 26.70 12.10 0.37
CA LEU A 319 26.87 10.67 0.07
C LEU A 319 25.57 10.03 -0.48
N PHE A 320 24.42 10.37 0.08
CA PHE A 320 23.12 9.94 -0.46
C PHE A 320 22.85 10.55 -1.84
N ALA A 321 23.10 11.85 -2.00
CA ALA A 321 22.89 12.55 -3.28
C ALA A 321 23.79 12.00 -4.40
N LYS A 322 25.06 11.69 -4.10
CA LYS A 322 26.02 11.08 -5.05
C LYS A 322 25.48 9.79 -5.67
N ASP A 323 24.81 8.96 -4.86
CA ASP A 323 24.26 7.67 -5.29
C ASP A 323 22.78 7.76 -5.69
N LYS A 324 22.20 8.97 -5.77
CA LYS A 324 20.79 9.27 -6.11
C LYS A 324 19.79 8.61 -5.14
N LEU A 325 20.12 8.63 -3.88
CA LEU A 325 19.33 8.08 -2.77
C LEU A 325 18.75 9.18 -1.86
N ASP A 326 18.47 10.36 -2.43
CA ASP A 326 18.07 11.56 -1.67
C ASP A 326 16.81 11.34 -0.82
N ASN A 327 15.92 10.46 -1.24
CA ASN A 327 14.67 10.20 -0.53
C ASN A 327 14.88 9.40 0.77
N VAL A 328 15.95 8.60 0.87
CA VAL A 328 16.29 7.88 2.10
C VAL A 328 16.71 8.85 3.21
N TYR A 329 17.35 9.97 2.85
CA TYR A 329 17.85 10.98 3.78
C TYR A 329 16.74 11.90 4.30
N LYS A 330 15.62 12.04 3.59
CA LYS A 330 14.48 12.91 3.98
C LYS A 330 13.67 12.35 5.13
#